data_a6e31ce5e924ea373a561285178b7f98
#
_entry.id   a6e31ce5e924ea373a561285178b7f98
#
_cell.length_a   1.000
_cell.length_b   1.000
_cell.length_c   1.000
_cell.angle_alpha   90.00
_cell.angle_beta   90.00
_cell.angle_gamma   90.00
#
_symmetry.space_group_name_H-M   'P 1'
#
loop_
_entity.id
_entity.type
_entity.pdbx_description
1 polymer ?
#
loop_
_entity_poly.entity_id
_entity_poly.type
_entity_poly.pdbx_seq_one_letter_code
_entity_poly.pdbx_strand_id
1 'polypeptide(L)'
;MNHLFADMHCDTITTLYDNVQKGSKETLRSNSIQIDFEKLAKSNYLLQNFAVFLDKEVWKDNLFHEAMLRIDFLKKQLVMNEDIIRQVTTVEELLQNEKDGRIGALLTLEGGEILEGNVDNLNAFYKEGVRMITLTWNYDNELGHCHFDAEGKGLTRFGFEVVERMEEFHMIPDVSHGSDALFFDVCKVAKKPFVASHSNARSIYGRSRNMSDEMIRALAHHGGVMGMNFFAGFTSERAGKDGMCYMEDILLHMKHVVNVGGIECLGLGSDFDGIDTRVEWKDAAGMDQLLAGMRKAGFTEAECDKICRENVLRIYKECL
;
A
#
# COMPACT_ATOMS: atom_id res chain seq x y z
N MET A 1 -24.82 -7.60 -4.29
CA MET A 1 -23.70 -7.78 -3.34
C MET A 1 -23.01 -6.44 -3.23
N ASN A 2 -22.71 -6.01 -2.03
CA ASN A 2 -21.94 -4.80 -1.88
C ASN A 2 -20.51 -5.13 -2.32
N HIS A 3 -19.98 -4.38 -3.26
CA HIS A 3 -18.58 -4.48 -3.60
C HIS A 3 -17.75 -4.13 -2.41
N LEU A 4 -16.66 -4.83 -2.27
CA LEU A 4 -15.77 -4.67 -1.16
C LEU A 4 -14.45 -4.17 -1.72
N PHE A 5 -13.94 -3.07 -1.16
CA PHE A 5 -12.63 -2.55 -1.54
C PHE A 5 -11.56 -3.12 -0.61
N ALA A 6 -10.46 -3.53 -1.20
CA ALA A 6 -9.22 -3.88 -0.52
C ALA A 6 -8.12 -2.95 -1.03
N ASP A 7 -7.62 -2.09 -0.17
CA ASP A 7 -6.64 -1.07 -0.49
C ASP A 7 -5.32 -1.37 0.23
N MET A 8 -4.24 -1.46 -0.53
CA MET A 8 -2.96 -1.93 -0.04
C MET A 8 -2.09 -0.85 0.61
N HIS A 9 -2.50 0.44 0.58
CA HIS A 9 -1.66 1.50 1.16
C HIS A 9 -2.43 2.77 1.53
N CYS A 10 -2.19 3.26 2.75
CA CYS A 10 -2.49 4.63 3.18
C CYS A 10 -1.59 5.04 4.35
N ASP A 11 -1.38 6.36 4.53
CA ASP A 11 -0.53 6.95 5.58
C ASP A 11 -1.33 7.61 6.71
N THR A 12 -2.58 7.26 6.82
CA THR A 12 -3.52 7.85 7.78
C THR A 12 -3.01 7.82 9.21
N ILE A 13 -2.30 6.76 9.60
CA ILE A 13 -1.78 6.59 10.96
C ILE A 13 -0.78 7.67 11.31
N THR A 14 0.22 7.85 10.44
CA THR A 14 1.29 8.84 10.65
C THR A 14 0.71 10.24 10.68
N THR A 15 -0.10 10.59 9.68
CA THR A 15 -0.70 11.91 9.54
C THR A 15 -1.61 12.24 10.74
N LEU A 16 -2.47 11.31 11.15
CA LEU A 16 -3.37 11.54 12.28
C LEU A 16 -2.63 11.58 13.61
N TYR A 17 -1.67 10.68 13.84
CA TYR A 17 -0.85 10.68 15.05
C TYR A 17 -0.14 12.03 15.24
N ASP A 18 0.52 12.52 14.20
CA ASP A 18 1.22 13.80 14.23
C ASP A 18 0.28 14.98 14.47
N ASN A 19 -0.92 14.96 13.89
CA ASN A 19 -1.95 15.96 14.15
C ASN A 19 -2.42 15.93 15.61
N VAL A 20 -2.61 14.74 16.19
CA VAL A 20 -2.98 14.58 17.61
C VAL A 20 -1.87 15.09 18.53
N GLN A 21 -0.59 14.82 18.22
CA GLN A 21 0.55 15.39 18.98
C GLN A 21 0.58 16.92 18.93
N LYS A 22 0.09 17.53 17.86
CA LYS A 22 -0.07 18.98 17.70
C LYS A 22 -1.36 19.53 18.32
N GLY A 23 -2.15 18.68 19.00
CA GLY A 23 -3.35 19.08 19.75
C GLY A 23 -4.68 18.87 19.02
N SER A 24 -4.71 18.21 17.87
CA SER A 24 -5.97 17.78 17.24
C SER A 24 -6.73 16.80 18.14
N LYS A 25 -8.06 16.87 18.09
CA LYS A 25 -8.96 15.95 18.77
C LYS A 25 -9.58 14.92 17.82
N GLU A 26 -9.15 14.90 16.58
CA GLU A 26 -9.62 13.95 15.58
C GLU A 26 -9.21 12.51 15.94
N THR A 27 -9.97 11.55 15.45
CA THR A 27 -9.76 10.13 15.70
C THR A 27 -9.78 9.35 14.39
N LEU A 28 -9.40 8.08 14.42
CA LEU A 28 -9.58 7.20 13.25
C LEU A 28 -11.04 6.86 12.98
N ARG A 29 -11.95 7.08 13.94
CA ARG A 29 -13.37 6.87 13.68
C ARG A 29 -13.92 7.90 12.69
N SER A 30 -13.58 9.18 12.91
CA SER A 30 -14.02 10.29 12.07
C SER A 30 -13.01 11.43 12.12
N ASN A 31 -12.59 11.91 10.96
CA ASN A 31 -11.60 12.97 10.82
C ASN A 31 -11.78 13.75 9.50
N SER A 32 -10.97 14.80 9.30
CA SER A 32 -11.03 15.67 8.12
C SER A 32 -10.13 15.23 6.96
N ILE A 33 -9.26 14.21 7.15
CA ILE A 33 -8.37 13.70 6.11
C ILE A 33 -9.07 12.66 5.22
N GLN A 34 -8.35 11.97 4.33
CA GLN A 34 -8.98 11.16 3.28
C GLN A 34 -9.53 9.83 3.78
N ILE A 35 -8.96 9.24 4.86
CA ILE A 35 -9.44 7.99 5.45
C ILE A 35 -9.87 8.18 6.90
N ASP A 36 -11.05 7.65 7.21
CA ASP A 36 -11.50 7.29 8.55
C ASP A 36 -12.42 6.07 8.48
N PHE A 37 -12.72 5.48 9.63
CA PHE A 37 -13.49 4.23 9.68
C PHE A 37 -14.94 4.41 9.17
N GLU A 38 -15.54 5.58 9.35
CA GLU A 38 -16.88 5.88 8.82
C GLU A 38 -16.87 6.03 7.30
N LYS A 39 -15.80 6.63 6.71
CA LYS A 39 -15.61 6.70 5.26
C LYS A 39 -15.38 5.33 4.64
N LEU A 40 -14.54 4.49 5.27
CA LEU A 40 -14.31 3.12 4.82
C LEU A 40 -15.61 2.30 4.85
N ALA A 41 -16.37 2.37 5.94
CA ALA A 41 -17.65 1.68 6.08
C ALA A 41 -18.66 2.15 5.03
N LYS A 42 -18.72 3.45 4.74
CA LYS A 42 -19.62 4.03 3.73
C LYS A 42 -19.38 3.48 2.33
N SER A 43 -18.13 3.24 1.95
CA SER A 43 -17.76 2.66 0.65
C SER A 43 -17.61 1.14 0.69
N ASN A 44 -18.03 0.46 1.76
CA ASN A 44 -17.95 -0.99 1.89
C ASN A 44 -16.52 -1.54 1.71
N TYR A 45 -15.56 -1.01 2.43
CA TYR A 45 -14.23 -1.60 2.47
C TYR A 45 -14.25 -2.96 3.17
N LEU A 46 -13.56 -3.92 2.58
CA LEU A 46 -13.23 -5.20 3.21
C LEU A 46 -11.95 -5.07 4.02
N LEU A 47 -10.98 -4.33 3.47
CA LEU A 47 -9.63 -4.27 3.96
C LEU A 47 -9.01 -2.91 3.66
N GLN A 48 -8.32 -2.36 4.65
CA GLN A 48 -7.38 -1.25 4.49
C GLN A 48 -6.03 -1.64 5.09
N ASN A 49 -4.97 -1.48 4.31
CA ASN A 49 -3.62 -1.51 4.85
C ASN A 49 -3.29 -0.13 5.40
N PHE A 50 -2.83 -0.11 6.64
CA PHE A 50 -2.39 1.09 7.32
C PHE A 50 -0.87 1.06 7.44
N ALA A 51 -0.20 1.93 6.68
CA ALA A 51 1.23 2.06 6.73
C ALA A 51 1.65 2.97 7.91
N VAL A 52 2.73 2.57 8.56
CA VAL A 52 3.50 3.45 9.42
C VAL A 52 4.69 3.93 8.63
N PHE A 53 4.71 5.20 8.32
CA PHE A 53 5.78 5.91 7.62
C PHE A 53 6.52 6.85 8.57
N LEU A 54 7.84 6.94 8.43
CA LEU A 54 8.69 7.88 9.15
C LEU A 54 9.77 8.42 8.23
N ASP A 55 9.72 9.73 7.95
CA ASP A 55 10.78 10.38 7.19
C ASP A 55 12.10 10.39 8.01
N LYS A 56 13.09 9.63 7.56
CA LYS A 56 14.38 9.51 8.25
C LYS A 56 15.14 10.83 8.34
N GLU A 57 14.91 11.79 7.45
CA GLU A 57 15.54 13.11 7.51
C GLU A 57 14.96 13.97 8.63
N VAL A 58 13.71 13.69 9.03
CA VAL A 58 13.04 14.36 10.16
C VAL A 58 13.38 13.66 11.48
N TRP A 59 13.26 12.34 11.53
CA TRP A 59 13.36 11.56 12.77
C TRP A 59 14.78 11.09 13.11
N LYS A 60 15.69 11.02 12.14
CA LYS A 60 17.12 10.70 12.19
C LYS A 60 17.53 9.51 13.07
N ASP A 61 17.17 9.56 14.35
CA ASP A 61 17.40 8.52 15.36
C ASP A 61 16.05 8.04 15.92
N ASN A 62 15.99 6.82 16.45
CA ASN A 62 14.81 6.24 17.10
C ASN A 62 13.62 5.93 16.16
N LEU A 63 13.85 5.62 14.88
CA LEU A 63 12.80 5.26 13.93
C LEU A 63 11.97 4.06 14.41
N PHE A 64 12.64 3.03 14.95
CA PHE A 64 11.97 1.88 15.54
C PHE A 64 11.02 2.27 16.68
N HIS A 65 11.48 3.09 17.63
CA HIS A 65 10.67 3.53 18.76
C HIS A 65 9.46 4.36 18.31
N GLU A 66 9.67 5.29 17.40
CA GLU A 66 8.61 6.15 16.87
C GLU A 66 7.57 5.36 16.06
N ALA A 67 7.99 4.33 15.33
CA ALA A 67 7.08 3.42 14.66
C ALA A 67 6.23 2.65 15.68
N MET A 68 6.82 2.14 16.76
CA MET A 68 6.10 1.45 17.81
C MET A 68 5.04 2.33 18.50
N LEU A 69 5.29 3.63 18.66
CA LEU A 69 4.30 4.57 19.20
C LEU A 69 3.09 4.73 18.26
N ARG A 70 3.31 4.78 16.95
CA ARG A 70 2.23 4.86 15.94
C ARG A 70 1.44 3.55 15.85
N ILE A 71 2.12 2.42 15.97
CA ILE A 71 1.47 1.10 16.06
C ILE A 71 0.56 1.01 17.30
N ASP A 72 1.06 1.43 18.45
CA ASP A 72 0.27 1.46 19.69
C ASP A 72 -0.94 2.40 19.59
N PHE A 73 -0.75 3.56 18.95
CA PHE A 73 -1.86 4.48 18.66
C PHE A 73 -2.93 3.82 17.79
N LEU A 74 -2.54 3.18 16.65
CA LEU A 74 -3.48 2.46 15.81
C LEU A 74 -4.24 1.39 16.59
N LYS A 75 -3.53 0.54 17.32
CA LYS A 75 -4.14 -0.55 18.10
C LYS A 75 -5.19 -0.04 19.12
N LYS A 76 -4.88 1.06 19.80
CA LYS A 76 -5.84 1.71 20.70
C LYS A 76 -7.08 2.19 19.95
N GLN A 77 -6.91 2.80 18.78
CA GLN A 77 -8.04 3.24 17.96
C GLN A 77 -8.86 2.05 17.43
N LEU A 78 -8.23 0.94 17.05
CA LEU A 78 -8.96 -0.27 16.61
C LEU A 78 -9.78 -0.89 17.74
N VAL A 79 -9.21 -1.01 18.94
CA VAL A 79 -9.93 -1.52 20.13
C VAL A 79 -11.15 -0.66 20.46
N MET A 80 -11.03 0.67 20.39
CA MET A 80 -12.15 1.58 20.63
C MET A 80 -13.25 1.53 19.56
N ASN A 81 -12.96 0.97 18.39
CA ASN A 81 -13.85 0.94 17.22
C ASN A 81 -14.03 -0.49 16.68
N GLU A 82 -13.94 -1.50 17.54
CA GLU A 82 -14.08 -2.91 17.14
C GLU A 82 -15.46 -3.27 16.58
N ASP A 83 -16.43 -2.38 16.71
CA ASP A 83 -17.74 -2.44 16.08
C ASP A 83 -17.67 -2.29 14.54
N ILE A 84 -16.67 -1.57 14.00
CA ILE A 84 -16.51 -1.28 12.57
C ILE A 84 -15.33 -2.03 11.98
N ILE A 85 -14.19 -2.07 12.67
CA ILE A 85 -12.91 -2.49 12.11
C ILE A 85 -12.08 -3.28 13.14
N ARG A 86 -11.34 -4.28 12.68
CA ARG A 86 -10.41 -5.05 13.53
C ARG A 86 -9.09 -5.29 12.83
N GLN A 87 -8.00 -5.34 13.59
CA GLN A 87 -6.71 -5.79 13.06
C GLN A 87 -6.85 -7.20 12.53
N VAL A 88 -6.18 -7.46 11.40
CA VAL A 88 -6.03 -8.78 10.80
C VAL A 88 -4.56 -9.08 10.55
N THR A 89 -4.17 -10.31 10.78
CA THR A 89 -2.82 -10.83 10.55
C THR A 89 -2.82 -12.08 9.67
N THR A 90 -4.01 -12.66 9.46
CA THR A 90 -4.26 -13.82 8.60
C THR A 90 -5.50 -13.60 7.74
N VAL A 91 -5.63 -14.40 6.70
CA VAL A 91 -6.82 -14.37 5.82
C VAL A 91 -8.06 -14.89 6.55
N GLU A 92 -7.90 -15.86 7.44
CA GLU A 92 -9.03 -16.38 8.23
C GLU A 92 -9.65 -15.29 9.10
N GLU A 93 -8.83 -14.45 9.74
CA GLU A 93 -9.29 -13.30 10.52
C GLU A 93 -10.02 -12.29 9.62
N LEU A 94 -9.48 -12.02 8.42
CA LEU A 94 -10.12 -11.10 7.45
C LEU A 94 -11.47 -11.64 7.00
N LEU A 95 -11.57 -12.92 6.63
CA LEU A 95 -12.82 -13.55 6.22
C LEU A 95 -13.84 -13.66 7.38
N GLN A 96 -13.36 -13.76 8.61
CA GLN A 96 -14.23 -13.71 9.78
C GLN A 96 -14.76 -12.29 10.01
N ASN A 97 -13.93 -11.26 9.85
CA ASN A 97 -14.36 -9.87 9.93
C ASN A 97 -15.42 -9.56 8.85
N GLU A 98 -15.23 -10.04 7.61
CA GLU A 98 -16.23 -9.90 6.54
C GLU A 98 -17.58 -10.48 6.94
N LYS A 99 -17.61 -11.69 7.51
CA LYS A 99 -18.84 -12.34 7.99
C LYS A 99 -19.51 -11.57 9.12
N ASP A 100 -18.70 -10.96 9.98
CA ASP A 100 -19.16 -10.15 11.11
C ASP A 100 -19.59 -8.74 10.68
N GLY A 101 -19.46 -8.38 9.40
CA GLY A 101 -19.73 -7.04 8.86
C GLY A 101 -18.70 -5.99 9.26
N ARG A 102 -17.46 -6.40 9.50
CA ARG A 102 -16.35 -5.53 9.90
C ARG A 102 -15.28 -5.44 8.82
N ILE A 103 -14.55 -4.35 8.86
CA ILE A 103 -13.39 -4.10 7.99
C ILE A 103 -12.15 -4.75 8.61
N GLY A 104 -11.25 -5.29 7.80
CA GLY A 104 -9.92 -5.69 8.21
C GLY A 104 -8.94 -4.52 8.17
N ALA A 105 -8.15 -4.35 9.22
CA ALA A 105 -7.01 -3.44 9.26
C ALA A 105 -5.71 -4.26 9.22
N LEU A 106 -4.97 -4.21 8.13
CA LEU A 106 -3.64 -4.81 8.05
C LEU A 106 -2.59 -3.74 8.36
N LEU A 107 -1.69 -4.04 9.28
CA LEU A 107 -0.60 -3.14 9.65
C LEU A 107 0.59 -3.37 8.72
N THR A 108 1.12 -2.28 8.17
CA THR A 108 2.28 -2.28 7.28
C THR A 108 3.31 -1.23 7.71
N LEU A 109 4.53 -1.35 7.19
CA LEU A 109 5.57 -0.33 7.33
C LEU A 109 5.93 0.22 5.96
N GLU A 110 6.18 1.51 5.86
CA GLU A 110 6.74 2.12 4.68
C GLU A 110 8.13 2.68 4.96
N GLY A 111 9.13 2.06 4.29
CA GLY A 111 10.54 2.36 4.47
C GLY A 111 11.24 1.39 5.42
N GLY A 112 12.18 0.60 4.88
CA GLY A 112 12.93 -0.39 5.64
C GLY A 112 13.95 0.21 6.62
N GLU A 113 14.23 1.51 6.53
CA GLU A 113 15.03 2.26 7.51
C GLU A 113 14.47 2.17 8.93
N ILE A 114 13.17 1.92 9.08
CA ILE A 114 12.51 1.71 10.38
C ILE A 114 13.09 0.48 11.12
N LEU A 115 13.70 -0.46 10.40
CA LEU A 115 14.40 -1.59 11.01
C LEU A 115 15.75 -1.21 11.64
N GLU A 116 16.28 -0.02 11.37
CA GLU A 116 17.57 0.48 11.89
C GLU A 116 18.74 -0.51 11.67
N GLY A 117 18.71 -1.25 10.53
CA GLY A 117 19.73 -2.26 10.19
C GLY A 117 19.76 -3.48 11.12
N ASN A 118 18.69 -3.70 11.89
CA ASN A 118 18.61 -4.77 12.88
C ASN A 118 17.45 -5.74 12.56
N VAL A 119 17.78 -7.00 12.26
CA VAL A 119 16.79 -8.04 11.97
C VAL A 119 15.89 -8.39 13.16
N ASP A 120 16.34 -8.16 14.40
CA ASP A 120 15.50 -8.39 15.58
C ASP A 120 14.32 -7.40 15.64
N ASN A 121 14.47 -6.22 15.04
CA ASN A 121 13.37 -5.26 14.91
C ASN A 121 12.28 -5.79 13.97
N LEU A 122 12.62 -6.54 12.93
CA LEU A 122 11.63 -7.26 12.10
C LEU A 122 10.79 -8.24 12.94
N ASN A 123 11.44 -9.00 13.83
CA ASN A 123 10.76 -9.88 14.77
C ASN A 123 9.77 -9.12 15.68
N ALA A 124 10.18 -7.97 16.17
CA ALA A 124 9.33 -7.14 17.04
C ALA A 124 8.10 -6.64 16.27
N PHE A 125 8.27 -6.11 15.06
CA PHE A 125 7.15 -5.68 14.23
C PHE A 125 6.21 -6.80 13.83
N TYR A 126 6.74 -7.99 13.51
CA TYR A 126 5.90 -9.16 13.25
C TYR A 126 4.99 -9.51 14.44
N LYS A 127 5.51 -9.47 15.68
CA LYS A 127 4.74 -9.71 16.89
C LYS A 127 3.65 -8.66 17.12
N GLU A 128 3.87 -7.44 16.67
CA GLU A 128 2.85 -6.37 16.69
C GLU A 128 1.79 -6.54 15.60
N GLY A 129 1.96 -7.49 14.68
CA GLY A 129 1.02 -7.82 13.62
C GLY A 129 1.32 -7.14 12.29
N VAL A 130 2.52 -6.58 12.10
CA VAL A 130 2.97 -6.12 10.78
C VAL A 130 3.03 -7.30 9.83
N ARG A 131 2.50 -7.14 8.60
CA ARG A 131 2.46 -8.19 7.59
C ARG A 131 2.97 -7.78 6.22
N MET A 132 3.37 -6.52 6.04
CA MET A 132 3.96 -6.02 4.80
C MET A 132 4.98 -4.93 5.14
N ILE A 133 6.07 -4.87 4.39
CA ILE A 133 7.07 -3.81 4.50
C ILE A 133 7.43 -3.33 3.10
N THR A 134 7.27 -2.04 2.85
CA THR A 134 7.85 -1.35 1.69
C THR A 134 9.34 -1.20 1.94
N LEU A 135 10.17 -1.82 1.09
CA LEU A 135 11.60 -2.01 1.36
C LEU A 135 12.40 -0.70 1.40
N THR A 136 12.01 0.27 0.60
CA THR A 136 12.61 1.63 0.59
C THR A 136 11.51 2.67 0.47
N TRP A 137 11.76 3.87 0.95
CA TRP A 137 10.98 5.05 0.54
C TRP A 137 11.78 5.84 -0.52
N ASN A 138 11.77 7.17 -0.48
CA ASN A 138 12.47 8.04 -1.44
C ASN A 138 13.96 8.22 -1.14
N TYR A 139 14.52 7.41 -0.24
CA TYR A 139 15.93 7.38 0.13
C TYR A 139 16.47 5.96 0.09
N ASP A 140 17.76 5.83 -0.21
CA ASP A 140 18.48 4.60 0.04
C ASP A 140 18.53 4.33 1.55
N ASN A 141 18.44 3.05 1.92
CA ASN A 141 18.51 2.62 3.30
C ASN A 141 19.34 1.33 3.44
N GLU A 142 19.35 0.73 4.62
CA GLU A 142 20.12 -0.48 4.91
C GLU A 142 19.66 -1.69 4.08
N LEU A 143 18.40 -1.69 3.56
CA LEU A 143 17.86 -2.79 2.75
C LEU A 143 18.20 -2.65 1.27
N GLY A 144 18.26 -1.44 0.74
CA GLY A 144 18.44 -1.26 -0.70
C GLY A 144 18.36 0.17 -1.18
N HIS A 145 18.28 0.29 -2.49
CA HIS A 145 18.29 1.54 -3.20
C HIS A 145 16.91 1.91 -3.72
N CYS A 146 16.55 3.19 -3.58
CA CYS A 146 15.25 3.71 -3.99
C CYS A 146 15.21 4.04 -5.49
N HIS A 147 14.03 4.41 -5.98
CA HIS A 147 13.78 4.72 -7.40
C HIS A 147 14.58 5.93 -7.95
N PHE A 148 15.23 6.71 -7.09
CA PHE A 148 16.14 7.79 -7.50
C PHE A 148 17.57 7.31 -7.76
N ASP A 149 17.90 6.05 -7.46
CA ASP A 149 19.24 5.53 -7.71
C ASP A 149 19.57 5.57 -9.21
N ALA A 150 20.63 6.28 -9.55
CA ALA A 150 21.12 6.41 -10.92
C ALA A 150 22.23 5.40 -11.28
N GLU A 151 22.70 4.63 -10.29
CA GLU A 151 23.83 3.70 -10.45
C GLU A 151 23.40 2.28 -10.76
N GLY A 152 22.07 2.00 -10.75
CA GLY A 152 21.50 0.69 -11.02
C GLY A 152 21.72 -0.32 -9.91
N LYS A 153 21.78 0.14 -8.67
CA LYS A 153 21.92 -0.70 -7.47
C LYS A 153 20.57 -1.20 -6.97
N GLY A 154 20.54 -2.41 -6.43
CA GLY A 154 19.34 -3.07 -5.91
C GLY A 154 19.39 -3.29 -4.39
N LEU A 155 19.06 -4.52 -3.96
CA LEU A 155 19.14 -4.90 -2.56
C LEU A 155 20.57 -4.92 -2.05
N THR A 156 20.75 -4.50 -0.81
CA THR A 156 22.00 -4.74 -0.07
C THR A 156 22.02 -6.21 0.41
N ARG A 157 23.17 -6.64 0.93
CA ARG A 157 23.25 -7.96 1.58
C ARG A 157 22.22 -8.12 2.71
N PHE A 158 22.03 -7.07 3.51
CA PHE A 158 21.03 -7.07 4.58
C PHE A 158 19.59 -7.09 4.01
N GLY A 159 19.35 -6.38 2.89
CA GLY A 159 18.06 -6.42 2.20
C GLY A 159 17.68 -7.83 1.72
N PHE A 160 18.62 -8.58 1.16
CA PHE A 160 18.38 -9.99 0.80
C PHE A 160 18.01 -10.83 2.03
N GLU A 161 18.73 -10.69 3.14
CA GLU A 161 18.43 -11.39 4.40
C GLU A 161 17.05 -11.03 4.94
N VAL A 162 16.67 -9.74 4.88
CA VAL A 162 15.36 -9.29 5.35
C VAL A 162 14.23 -9.83 4.47
N VAL A 163 14.36 -9.82 3.15
CA VAL A 163 13.33 -10.38 2.24
C VAL A 163 13.12 -11.87 2.48
N GLU A 164 14.21 -12.66 2.62
CA GLU A 164 14.10 -14.08 2.96
C GLU A 164 13.42 -14.28 4.33
N ARG A 165 13.75 -13.44 5.31
CA ARG A 165 13.16 -13.53 6.65
C ARG A 165 11.70 -13.12 6.68
N MET A 166 11.30 -12.14 5.87
CA MET A 166 9.90 -11.77 5.70
C MET A 166 9.07 -12.96 5.21
N GLU A 167 9.55 -13.71 4.21
CA GLU A 167 8.84 -14.89 3.73
C GLU A 167 8.69 -15.98 4.80
N GLU A 168 9.74 -16.22 5.62
CA GLU A 168 9.67 -17.14 6.75
C GLU A 168 8.61 -16.73 7.78
N PHE A 169 8.40 -15.44 7.96
CA PHE A 169 7.41 -14.87 8.86
C PHE A 169 6.03 -14.66 8.22
N HIS A 170 5.81 -15.11 7.00
CA HIS A 170 4.56 -14.83 6.32
C HIS A 170 4.27 -13.32 6.24
N MET A 171 5.28 -12.53 5.91
CA MET A 171 5.19 -11.11 5.62
C MET A 171 5.42 -10.88 4.13
N ILE A 172 4.77 -9.87 3.58
CA ILE A 172 4.79 -9.57 2.15
C ILE A 172 5.83 -8.48 1.86
N PRO A 173 6.85 -8.73 1.01
CA PRO A 173 7.71 -7.67 0.50
C PRO A 173 6.93 -6.74 -0.43
N ASP A 174 7.09 -5.43 -0.23
CA ASP A 174 6.55 -4.40 -1.11
C ASP A 174 7.70 -3.64 -1.78
N VAL A 175 7.69 -3.64 -3.11
CA VAL A 175 8.75 -3.03 -3.95
C VAL A 175 8.41 -1.61 -4.40
N SER A 176 7.30 -1.04 -3.94
CA SER A 176 7.01 0.38 -4.17
C SER A 176 8.19 1.23 -3.70
N HIS A 177 8.50 2.32 -4.40
CA HIS A 177 9.68 3.17 -4.17
C HIS A 177 11.05 2.54 -4.47
N GLY A 178 11.16 1.24 -4.69
CA GLY A 178 12.43 0.60 -5.00
C GLY A 178 12.98 0.99 -6.38
N SER A 179 14.30 0.90 -6.52
CA SER A 179 14.96 1.00 -7.83
C SER A 179 14.54 -0.18 -8.72
N ASP A 180 14.69 -0.03 -10.04
CA ASP A 180 14.46 -1.13 -10.98
C ASP A 180 15.33 -2.35 -10.62
N ALA A 181 16.58 -2.14 -10.18
CA ALA A 181 17.46 -3.21 -9.76
C ALA A 181 16.98 -3.90 -8.47
N LEU A 182 16.48 -3.14 -7.47
CA LEU A 182 15.87 -3.70 -6.26
C LEU A 182 14.67 -4.59 -6.62
N PHE A 183 13.80 -4.11 -7.49
CA PHE A 183 12.67 -4.90 -7.97
C PHE A 183 13.13 -6.26 -8.55
N PHE A 184 14.11 -6.25 -9.46
CA PHE A 184 14.61 -7.50 -10.06
C PHE A 184 15.41 -8.36 -9.08
N ASP A 185 16.02 -7.78 -8.04
CA ASP A 185 16.65 -8.56 -6.98
C ASP A 185 15.60 -9.28 -6.13
N VAL A 186 14.47 -8.62 -5.80
CA VAL A 186 13.34 -9.29 -5.16
C VAL A 186 12.80 -10.43 -6.04
N CYS A 187 12.64 -10.22 -7.35
CA CYS A 187 12.25 -11.29 -8.28
C CYS A 187 13.16 -12.53 -8.23
N LYS A 188 14.46 -12.35 -7.94
CA LYS A 188 15.43 -13.49 -7.88
C LYS A 188 15.28 -14.32 -6.60
N VAL A 189 14.86 -13.71 -5.49
CA VAL A 189 14.86 -14.36 -4.17
C VAL A 189 13.48 -14.72 -3.67
N ALA A 190 12.43 -13.98 -4.08
CA ALA A 190 11.08 -14.24 -3.66
C ALA A 190 10.57 -15.59 -4.17
N LYS A 191 10.11 -16.44 -3.27
CA LYS A 191 9.51 -17.75 -3.53
C LYS A 191 7.99 -17.69 -3.52
N LYS A 192 7.44 -16.65 -2.88
CA LYS A 192 6.01 -16.34 -2.81
C LYS A 192 5.73 -15.05 -3.60
N PRO A 193 4.48 -14.76 -3.93
CA PRO A 193 4.12 -13.46 -4.51
C PRO A 193 4.54 -12.30 -3.61
N PHE A 194 4.89 -11.19 -4.25
CA PHE A 194 5.17 -9.92 -3.59
C PHE A 194 4.36 -8.80 -4.27
N VAL A 195 4.36 -7.60 -3.75
CA VAL A 195 3.53 -6.51 -4.27
C VAL A 195 4.33 -5.27 -4.62
N ALA A 196 3.76 -4.44 -5.49
CA ALA A 196 4.01 -3.02 -5.55
C ALA A 196 2.75 -2.33 -5.02
N SER A 197 2.68 -2.12 -3.71
CA SER A 197 1.45 -1.77 -3.00
C SER A 197 0.77 -0.52 -3.54
N HIS A 198 1.55 0.47 -4.04
CA HIS A 198 1.06 1.74 -4.57
C HIS A 198 2.00 2.26 -5.69
N SER A 199 1.71 1.88 -6.94
CA SER A 199 2.53 2.24 -8.12
C SER A 199 1.67 2.46 -9.35
N ASN A 200 2.27 3.07 -10.41
CA ASN A 200 1.60 3.34 -11.68
C ASN A 200 2.46 2.86 -12.86
N ALA A 201 1.98 3.01 -14.09
CA ALA A 201 2.67 2.54 -15.29
C ALA A 201 3.59 3.62 -15.89
N ARG A 202 4.88 3.32 -16.04
CA ARG A 202 5.91 4.23 -16.58
C ARG A 202 5.69 4.54 -18.06
N SER A 203 5.15 3.60 -18.82
CA SER A 203 4.83 3.79 -20.24
C SER A 203 3.68 4.78 -20.47
N ILE A 204 2.82 5.00 -19.48
CA ILE A 204 1.77 6.03 -19.52
C ILE A 204 2.33 7.38 -19.09
N TYR A 205 3.09 7.42 -18.01
CA TYR A 205 3.76 8.63 -17.57
C TYR A 205 5.16 8.34 -17.04
N GLY A 206 6.18 8.87 -17.74
CA GLY A 206 7.58 8.56 -17.52
C GLY A 206 8.14 9.12 -16.21
N ARG A 207 7.85 8.47 -15.09
CA ARG A 207 8.44 8.74 -13.78
C ARG A 207 9.22 7.54 -13.29
N SER A 208 10.36 7.75 -12.64
CA SER A 208 11.18 6.67 -12.07
C SER A 208 10.40 5.84 -11.03
N ARG A 209 9.47 6.47 -10.31
CA ARG A 209 8.59 5.84 -9.32
C ARG A 209 7.56 4.88 -9.93
N ASN A 210 7.23 5.07 -11.22
CA ASN A 210 6.31 4.22 -11.97
C ASN A 210 7.04 2.96 -12.48
N MET A 211 6.33 1.84 -12.53
CA MET A 211 6.86 0.56 -13.00
C MET A 211 6.95 0.50 -14.53
N SER A 212 8.06 -0.03 -15.06
CA SER A 212 8.19 -0.33 -16.47
C SER A 212 7.31 -1.52 -16.87
N ASP A 213 7.04 -1.65 -18.17
CA ASP A 213 6.29 -2.82 -18.69
C ASP A 213 6.99 -4.15 -18.40
N GLU A 214 8.32 -4.14 -18.34
CA GLU A 214 9.12 -5.32 -17.98
C GLU A 214 8.88 -5.70 -16.53
N MET A 215 8.90 -4.72 -15.62
CA MET A 215 8.61 -4.94 -14.21
C MET A 215 7.15 -5.42 -14.00
N ILE A 216 6.18 -4.83 -14.71
CA ILE A 216 4.77 -5.25 -14.62
C ILE A 216 4.62 -6.72 -15.05
N ARG A 217 5.27 -7.13 -16.18
CA ARG A 217 5.25 -8.53 -16.63
C ARG A 217 5.93 -9.46 -15.62
N ALA A 218 7.07 -9.05 -15.06
CA ALA A 218 7.78 -9.84 -14.06
C ALA A 218 6.96 -9.98 -12.77
N LEU A 219 6.34 -8.91 -12.27
CA LEU A 219 5.45 -8.95 -11.13
C LEU A 219 4.27 -9.92 -11.36
N ALA A 220 3.62 -9.82 -12.52
CA ALA A 220 2.53 -10.73 -12.90
C ALA A 220 3.00 -12.19 -12.98
N HIS A 221 4.21 -12.45 -13.51
CA HIS A 221 4.79 -13.79 -13.58
C HIS A 221 5.03 -14.40 -12.19
N HIS A 222 5.39 -13.58 -11.20
CA HIS A 222 5.51 -13.98 -9.80
C HIS A 222 4.16 -14.06 -9.06
N GLY A 223 3.04 -13.90 -9.75
CA GLY A 223 1.71 -13.88 -9.13
C GLY A 223 1.45 -12.62 -8.30
N GLY A 224 2.28 -11.59 -8.41
CA GLY A 224 2.17 -10.37 -7.64
C GLY A 224 1.05 -9.43 -8.08
N VAL A 225 0.83 -8.37 -7.31
CA VAL A 225 -0.19 -7.34 -7.58
C VAL A 225 0.42 -5.96 -7.47
N MET A 226 0.09 -5.08 -8.43
CA MET A 226 0.37 -3.66 -8.40
C MET A 226 -0.89 -2.90 -7.96
N GLY A 227 -0.83 -2.22 -6.82
CA GLY A 227 -1.86 -1.30 -6.36
C GLY A 227 -1.79 0.03 -7.10
N MET A 228 -2.92 0.49 -7.61
CA MET A 228 -3.00 1.76 -8.34
C MET A 228 -2.89 2.94 -7.38
N ASN A 229 -1.83 3.73 -7.54
CA ASN A 229 -1.55 4.92 -6.73
C ASN A 229 -2.27 6.15 -7.29
N PHE A 230 -2.84 6.97 -6.41
CA PHE A 230 -3.61 8.16 -6.77
C PHE A 230 -2.82 9.48 -6.69
N PHE A 231 -1.51 9.43 -6.50
CA PHE A 231 -0.69 10.64 -6.51
C PHE A 231 -0.67 11.28 -7.90
N ALA A 232 -1.16 12.50 -8.01
CA ALA A 232 -1.27 13.25 -9.26
C ALA A 232 0.06 13.33 -10.03
N GLY A 233 1.18 13.46 -9.33
CA GLY A 233 2.52 13.52 -9.91
C GLY A 233 2.98 12.25 -10.64
N PHE A 234 2.25 11.14 -10.49
CA PHE A 234 2.57 9.86 -11.13
C PHE A 234 1.59 9.49 -12.25
N THR A 235 0.49 10.22 -12.41
CA THR A 235 -0.57 9.87 -13.37
C THR A 235 -0.46 10.59 -14.70
N SER A 236 -0.24 11.91 -14.71
CA SER A 236 -0.02 12.67 -15.95
C SER A 236 0.66 14.01 -15.66
N GLU A 237 1.18 14.67 -16.70
CA GLU A 237 1.75 16.02 -16.57
C GLU A 237 0.70 17.05 -16.13
N ARG A 238 -0.52 16.94 -16.66
CA ARG A 238 -1.66 17.81 -16.28
C ARG A 238 -1.98 17.60 -14.81
N ALA A 239 -2.18 16.36 -14.38
CA ALA A 239 -2.53 16.03 -13.01
C ALA A 239 -1.48 16.56 -12.03
N GLY A 240 -0.18 16.36 -12.32
CA GLY A 240 0.89 16.89 -11.48
C GLY A 240 0.92 18.40 -11.37
N LYS A 241 0.56 19.14 -12.43
CA LYS A 241 0.46 20.61 -12.39
C LYS A 241 -0.76 21.11 -11.59
N ASP A 242 -1.87 20.40 -11.70
CA ASP A 242 -3.13 20.81 -11.06
C ASP A 242 -3.24 20.31 -9.60
N GLY A 243 -2.39 19.40 -9.18
CA GLY A 243 -2.50 18.70 -7.89
C GLY A 243 -3.80 17.89 -7.76
N MET A 244 -4.27 17.34 -8.89
CA MET A 244 -5.54 16.64 -8.98
C MET A 244 -5.38 15.31 -9.70
N CYS A 245 -5.71 14.21 -9.04
CA CYS A 245 -5.83 12.91 -9.68
C CYS A 245 -7.16 12.83 -10.43
N TYR A 246 -7.06 12.74 -11.75
CA TYR A 246 -8.22 12.64 -12.63
C TYR A 246 -8.61 11.18 -12.88
N MET A 247 -9.91 10.91 -12.88
CA MET A 247 -10.47 9.58 -13.15
C MET A 247 -9.97 9.01 -14.47
N GLU A 248 -9.94 9.81 -15.52
CA GLU A 248 -9.51 9.35 -16.84
C GLU A 248 -8.03 8.94 -16.88
N ASP A 249 -7.16 9.64 -16.13
CA ASP A 249 -5.73 9.32 -16.09
C ASP A 249 -5.52 7.99 -15.33
N ILE A 250 -6.18 7.78 -14.20
CA ILE A 250 -6.13 6.51 -13.45
C ILE A 250 -6.65 5.34 -14.29
N LEU A 251 -7.77 5.51 -14.98
CA LEU A 251 -8.32 4.46 -15.84
C LEU A 251 -7.39 4.12 -17.02
N LEU A 252 -6.63 5.08 -17.53
CA LEU A 252 -5.61 4.84 -18.55
C LEU A 252 -4.48 3.95 -18.00
N HIS A 253 -3.97 4.25 -16.80
CA HIS A 253 -2.97 3.41 -16.14
C HIS A 253 -3.52 2.01 -15.84
N MET A 254 -4.73 1.89 -15.29
CA MET A 254 -5.37 0.59 -15.02
C MET A 254 -5.46 -0.29 -16.27
N LYS A 255 -5.95 0.27 -17.38
CA LYS A 255 -6.04 -0.44 -18.66
C LYS A 255 -4.66 -0.89 -19.17
N HIS A 256 -3.66 -0.03 -19.03
CA HIS A 256 -2.29 -0.37 -19.45
C HIS A 256 -1.74 -1.54 -18.64
N VAL A 257 -1.89 -1.49 -17.29
CA VAL A 257 -1.43 -2.57 -16.42
C VAL A 257 -2.11 -3.89 -16.74
N VAL A 258 -3.44 -3.87 -16.95
CA VAL A 258 -4.20 -5.07 -17.34
C VAL A 258 -3.74 -5.59 -18.71
N ASN A 259 -3.45 -4.70 -19.66
CA ASN A 259 -2.96 -5.09 -20.98
C ASN A 259 -1.55 -5.72 -20.95
N VAL A 260 -0.68 -5.28 -20.05
CA VAL A 260 0.71 -5.73 -19.94
C VAL A 260 0.87 -6.94 -19.02
N GLY A 261 0.25 -6.92 -17.84
CA GLY A 261 0.38 -7.92 -16.78
C GLY A 261 -0.82 -8.84 -16.61
N GLY A 262 -1.94 -8.55 -17.29
CA GLY A 262 -3.19 -9.27 -17.09
C GLY A 262 -4.01 -8.72 -15.91
N ILE A 263 -5.29 -9.12 -15.86
CA ILE A 263 -6.25 -8.63 -14.86
C ILE A 263 -5.86 -9.00 -13.43
N GLU A 264 -5.17 -10.12 -13.24
CA GLU A 264 -4.75 -10.63 -11.93
C GLU A 264 -3.61 -9.78 -11.29
N CYS A 265 -2.94 -8.94 -12.10
CA CYS A 265 -1.81 -8.13 -11.64
C CYS A 265 -2.21 -6.76 -11.07
N LEU A 266 -3.48 -6.38 -11.15
CA LEU A 266 -3.94 -5.04 -10.75
C LEU A 266 -4.76 -5.08 -9.46
N GLY A 267 -4.49 -4.16 -8.54
CA GLY A 267 -5.24 -3.90 -7.33
C GLY A 267 -5.38 -2.41 -7.05
N LEU A 268 -5.74 -2.06 -5.82
CA LEU A 268 -5.82 -0.69 -5.33
C LEU A 268 -4.73 -0.45 -4.28
N GLY A 269 -4.13 0.72 -4.33
CA GLY A 269 -3.15 1.22 -3.38
C GLY A 269 -3.19 2.74 -3.41
N SER A 270 -4.22 3.30 -2.76
CA SER A 270 -4.63 4.69 -2.94
C SER A 270 -3.57 5.72 -2.60
N ASP A 271 -2.74 5.41 -1.62
CA ASP A 271 -1.77 6.33 -1.04
C ASP A 271 -2.47 7.53 -0.36
N PHE A 272 -3.72 7.32 0.09
CA PHE A 272 -4.49 8.33 0.81
C PHE A 272 -3.74 8.75 2.08
N ASP A 273 -3.83 10.05 2.37
CA ASP A 273 -3.21 10.73 3.51
C ASP A 273 -1.67 10.79 3.47
N GLY A 274 -1.00 10.10 2.53
CA GLY A 274 0.44 10.21 2.24
C GLY A 274 0.76 11.18 1.09
N ILE A 275 -0.24 11.62 0.36
CA ILE A 275 -0.09 12.42 -0.86
C ILE A 275 -0.72 13.81 -0.76
N ASP A 276 -0.01 14.82 -1.24
CA ASP A 276 -0.56 16.17 -1.44
C ASP A 276 -1.33 16.23 -2.77
N THR A 277 -2.41 15.45 -2.85
CA THR A 277 -3.22 15.31 -4.05
C THR A 277 -4.71 15.30 -3.70
N ARG A 278 -5.47 16.08 -4.44
CA ARG A 278 -6.93 15.96 -4.47
C ARG A 278 -7.31 14.88 -5.48
N VAL A 279 -8.28 14.04 -5.16
CA VAL A 279 -8.84 13.07 -6.11
C VAL A 279 -10.25 13.48 -6.53
N GLU A 280 -10.68 13.19 -7.77
CA GLU A 280 -12.02 13.58 -8.26
C GLU A 280 -13.14 12.99 -7.40
N TRP A 281 -12.95 11.81 -6.83
CA TRP A 281 -13.92 11.16 -5.92
C TRP A 281 -13.72 11.56 -4.44
N LYS A 282 -12.89 12.53 -4.17
CA LYS A 282 -12.63 13.23 -2.92
C LYS A 282 -11.83 12.44 -1.88
N ASP A 283 -12.32 11.31 -1.41
CA ASP A 283 -11.77 10.53 -0.29
C ASP A 283 -12.26 9.06 -0.36
N ALA A 284 -11.93 8.25 0.63
CA ALA A 284 -12.33 6.84 0.69
C ALA A 284 -13.85 6.63 0.64
N ALA A 285 -14.66 7.59 1.06
CA ALA A 285 -16.12 7.50 0.98
C ALA A 285 -16.69 7.66 -0.44
N GLY A 286 -15.86 8.02 -1.40
CA GLY A 286 -16.24 8.21 -2.81
C GLY A 286 -15.77 7.10 -3.76
N MET A 287 -15.25 5.99 -3.27
CA MET A 287 -14.69 4.90 -4.11
C MET A 287 -15.72 4.23 -5.03
N ASP A 288 -17.00 4.36 -4.75
CA ASP A 288 -18.09 3.96 -5.65
C ASP A 288 -18.06 4.73 -6.99
N GLN A 289 -17.55 5.98 -7.00
CA GLN A 289 -17.38 6.75 -8.22
C GLN A 289 -16.23 6.17 -9.08
N LEU A 290 -15.12 5.71 -8.45
CA LEU A 290 -14.05 5.01 -9.17
C LEU A 290 -14.61 3.74 -9.81
N LEU A 291 -15.39 2.95 -9.09
CA LEU A 291 -16.04 1.75 -9.60
C LEU A 291 -16.97 2.06 -10.78
N ALA A 292 -17.76 3.13 -10.69
CA ALA A 292 -18.60 3.59 -11.79
C ALA A 292 -17.77 4.04 -13.01
N GLY A 293 -16.62 4.69 -12.77
CA GLY A 293 -15.64 5.05 -13.80
C GLY A 293 -15.07 3.82 -14.51
N MET A 294 -14.69 2.77 -13.77
CA MET A 294 -14.18 1.51 -14.32
C MET A 294 -15.23 0.84 -15.23
N ARG A 295 -16.48 0.75 -14.78
CA ARG A 295 -17.59 0.23 -15.61
C ARG A 295 -17.75 1.02 -16.91
N LYS A 296 -17.78 2.35 -16.82
CA LYS A 296 -17.86 3.24 -17.98
C LYS A 296 -16.68 3.08 -18.92
N ALA A 297 -15.51 2.79 -18.39
CA ALA A 297 -14.29 2.53 -19.16
C ALA A 297 -14.29 1.14 -19.85
N GLY A 298 -15.26 0.27 -19.54
CA GLY A 298 -15.46 -1.03 -20.17
C GLY A 298 -14.96 -2.22 -19.36
N PHE A 299 -14.56 -2.04 -18.10
CA PHE A 299 -14.30 -3.17 -17.21
C PHE A 299 -15.64 -3.87 -16.88
N THR A 300 -15.62 -5.19 -16.98
CA THR A 300 -16.76 -6.04 -16.57
C THR A 300 -16.89 -6.07 -15.04
N GLU A 301 -18.05 -6.47 -14.52
CA GLU A 301 -18.23 -6.64 -13.06
C GLU A 301 -17.18 -7.59 -12.46
N ALA A 302 -16.89 -8.71 -13.12
CA ALA A 302 -15.88 -9.66 -12.68
C ALA A 302 -14.46 -9.06 -12.65
N GLU A 303 -14.11 -8.21 -13.62
CA GLU A 303 -12.83 -7.50 -13.62
C GLU A 303 -12.79 -6.43 -12.51
N CYS A 304 -13.90 -5.73 -12.28
CA CYS A 304 -14.00 -4.79 -11.17
C CYS A 304 -13.82 -5.50 -9.81
N ASP A 305 -14.47 -6.65 -9.60
CA ASP A 305 -14.32 -7.43 -8.37
C ASP A 305 -12.86 -7.91 -8.18
N LYS A 306 -12.20 -8.36 -9.24
CA LYS A 306 -10.77 -8.73 -9.20
C LYS A 306 -9.90 -7.56 -8.77
N ILE A 307 -10.03 -6.41 -9.41
CA ILE A 307 -9.21 -5.21 -9.14
C ILE A 307 -9.49 -4.67 -7.74
N CYS A 308 -10.77 -4.57 -7.39
CA CYS A 308 -11.15 -3.95 -6.11
C CYS A 308 -10.86 -4.84 -4.90
N ARG A 309 -10.79 -6.18 -5.07
CA ARG A 309 -10.75 -7.10 -3.93
C ARG A 309 -9.96 -8.37 -4.18
N GLU A 310 -10.34 -9.17 -5.19
CA GLU A 310 -9.97 -10.58 -5.25
C GLU A 310 -8.47 -10.79 -5.46
N ASN A 311 -7.81 -9.92 -6.24
CA ASN A 311 -6.38 -10.00 -6.48
C ASN A 311 -5.56 -9.79 -5.20
N VAL A 312 -5.96 -8.82 -4.36
CA VAL A 312 -5.33 -8.59 -3.05
C VAL A 312 -5.59 -9.77 -2.12
N LEU A 313 -6.83 -10.28 -2.07
CA LEU A 313 -7.15 -11.46 -1.26
C LEU A 313 -6.35 -12.70 -1.69
N ARG A 314 -6.11 -12.87 -2.99
CA ARG A 314 -5.28 -13.98 -3.50
C ARG A 314 -3.87 -13.90 -2.94
N ILE A 315 -3.22 -12.73 -3.03
CA ILE A 315 -1.88 -12.53 -2.46
C ILE A 315 -1.86 -12.88 -0.98
N TYR A 316 -2.84 -12.42 -0.22
CA TYR A 316 -2.89 -12.66 1.23
C TYR A 316 -3.09 -14.13 1.56
N LYS A 317 -3.90 -14.86 0.78
CA LYS A 317 -4.05 -16.32 0.93
C LYS A 317 -2.76 -17.09 0.65
N GLU A 318 -1.90 -16.58 -0.22
CA GLU A 318 -0.65 -17.24 -0.59
C GLU A 318 0.49 -16.89 0.37
N CYS A 319 0.45 -15.70 0.99
CA CYS A 319 1.56 -15.16 1.77
C CYS A 319 1.34 -15.18 3.27
N LEU A 320 0.14 -14.83 3.75
CA LEU A 320 -0.20 -14.77 5.18
C LEU A 320 -0.76 -16.10 5.69
#